data_bd04325f207fac7cbe1a2b0657e2715c
#
_entry.id   bd04325f207fac7cbe1a2b0657e2715c
#
_cell.length_a   1.000
_cell.length_b   1.000
_cell.length_c   1.000
_cell.angle_alpha   90.00
_cell.angle_beta   90.00
_cell.angle_gamma   90.00
#
_symmetry.space_group_name_H-M   'P 1'
#
loop_
_entity.id
_entity.type
_entity.pdbx_description
1 polymer ?
#
loop_
_entity_poly.entity_id
_entity_poly.type
_entity_poly.pdbx_seq_one_letter_code
_entity_poly.pdbx_strand_id
1 'polypeptide(L)'
;MSATSKPENSLQHVLFGSLIGTTIEFFDFYIYANAAVLVFPQLFFPGSDSTTSVLQSLATFSIAFFARPIGSAVFGHYGDKVGRKTTLVVALLTMGISTVCIGFLPSYASIGIAAPILLMLCRFGQGVGLGGEWGGAVLLAIENAPPHKRAWYGKIGRAH
;
A
#
# COMPACT_ATOMS: atom_id res chain seq x y z
N MET A 1 -13.24 -15.02 -39.83
CA MET A 1 -12.39 -15.00 -38.63
C MET A 1 -13.02 -14.01 -37.68
N SER A 2 -13.77 -14.51 -36.69
CA SER A 2 -14.51 -13.70 -35.75
C SER A 2 -13.55 -13.23 -34.65
N ALA A 3 -13.31 -11.93 -34.60
CA ALA A 3 -12.54 -11.32 -33.52
C ALA A 3 -13.39 -11.38 -32.21
N THR A 4 -13.03 -12.30 -31.34
CA THR A 4 -13.57 -12.34 -29.98
C THR A 4 -13.19 -11.03 -29.27
N SER A 5 -14.16 -10.11 -29.15
CA SER A 5 -14.02 -8.91 -28.35
C SER A 5 -13.77 -9.34 -26.89
N LYS A 6 -12.55 -9.08 -26.38
CA LYS A 6 -12.27 -9.12 -24.95
C LYS A 6 -13.32 -8.27 -24.23
N PRO A 7 -13.92 -8.74 -23.14
CA PRO A 7 -14.88 -7.92 -22.39
C PRO A 7 -14.15 -6.65 -21.91
N GLU A 8 -14.52 -5.52 -22.50
CA GLU A 8 -14.08 -4.21 -22.03
C GLU A 8 -14.65 -4.04 -20.62
N ASN A 9 -13.77 -4.10 -19.60
CA ASN A 9 -14.16 -3.61 -18.28
C ASN A 9 -14.60 -2.17 -18.48
N SER A 10 -15.86 -1.86 -18.17
CA SER A 10 -16.36 -0.50 -18.41
C SER A 10 -15.41 0.46 -17.68
N LEU A 11 -15.03 1.54 -18.36
CA LEU A 11 -14.13 2.57 -17.84
C LEU A 11 -14.53 3.03 -16.42
N GLN A 12 -15.83 3.05 -16.15
CA GLN A 12 -16.41 3.38 -14.85
C GLN A 12 -15.95 2.42 -13.74
N HIS A 13 -15.90 1.12 -13.96
CA HIS A 13 -15.44 0.15 -12.95
C HIS A 13 -13.95 0.30 -12.65
N VAL A 14 -13.14 0.62 -13.66
CA VAL A 14 -11.69 0.87 -13.47
C VAL A 14 -11.48 2.16 -12.67
N LEU A 15 -12.20 3.22 -13.00
CA LEU A 15 -12.12 4.50 -12.29
C LEU A 15 -12.62 4.39 -10.85
N PHE A 16 -13.73 3.68 -10.62
CA PHE A 16 -14.25 3.43 -9.27
C PHE A 16 -13.28 2.61 -8.42
N GLY A 17 -12.70 1.56 -8.99
CA GLY A 17 -11.68 0.73 -8.31
C GLY A 17 -10.44 1.54 -7.93
N SER A 18 -9.96 2.39 -8.83
CA SER A 18 -8.83 3.29 -8.56
C SER A 18 -9.15 4.32 -7.47
N LEU A 19 -10.34 4.93 -7.51
CA LEU A 19 -10.77 5.89 -6.50
C LEU A 19 -10.87 5.26 -5.11
N ILE A 20 -11.44 4.05 -5.01
CA ILE A 20 -11.54 3.32 -3.74
C ILE A 20 -10.14 2.97 -3.21
N GLY A 21 -9.23 2.47 -4.06
CA GLY A 21 -7.86 2.15 -3.66
C GLY A 21 -7.13 3.37 -3.11
N THR A 22 -7.15 4.47 -3.84
CA THR A 22 -6.55 5.75 -3.40
C THR A 22 -7.16 6.26 -2.09
N THR A 23 -8.48 6.18 -1.94
CA THR A 23 -9.16 6.61 -0.71
C THR A 23 -8.71 5.77 0.49
N ILE A 24 -8.60 4.46 0.35
CA ILE A 24 -8.12 3.54 1.40
C ILE A 24 -6.66 3.86 1.74
N GLU A 25 -5.81 4.12 0.74
CA GLU A 25 -4.40 4.49 0.94
C GLU A 25 -4.25 5.76 1.78
N PHE A 26 -4.96 6.84 1.41
CA PHE A 26 -4.91 8.08 2.17
C PHE A 26 -5.48 7.93 3.58
N PHE A 27 -6.55 7.16 3.73
CA PHE A 27 -7.15 6.88 5.03
C PHE A 27 -6.15 6.13 5.95
N ASP A 28 -5.50 5.08 5.45
CA ASP A 28 -4.46 4.34 6.18
C ASP A 28 -3.29 5.25 6.57
N PHE A 29 -2.85 6.10 5.64
CA PHE A 29 -1.77 7.06 5.87
C PHE A 29 -2.10 8.02 7.03
N TYR A 30 -3.28 8.64 6.99
CA TYR A 30 -3.70 9.58 8.03
C TYR A 30 -3.95 8.92 9.38
N ILE A 31 -4.60 7.76 9.41
CA ILE A 31 -4.83 7.01 10.66
C ILE A 31 -3.50 6.60 11.27
N TYR A 32 -2.59 6.05 10.48
CA TYR A 32 -1.29 5.62 11.00
C TYR A 32 -0.47 6.81 11.51
N ALA A 33 -0.44 7.93 10.79
CA ALA A 33 0.28 9.12 11.22
C ALA A 33 -0.23 9.62 12.58
N ASN A 34 -1.55 9.66 12.78
CA ASN A 34 -2.13 10.00 14.07
C ASN A 34 -1.82 8.97 15.15
N ALA A 35 -1.94 7.68 14.85
CA ALA A 35 -1.61 6.60 15.80
C ALA A 35 -0.13 6.61 16.18
N ALA A 36 0.77 6.92 15.25
CA ALA A 36 2.20 7.01 15.48
C ALA A 36 2.59 8.12 16.47
N VAL A 37 1.78 9.17 16.58
CA VAL A 37 2.02 10.27 17.53
C VAL A 37 1.28 10.04 18.84
N LEU A 38 0.03 9.57 18.80
CA LEU A 38 -0.87 9.56 19.95
C LEU A 38 -0.87 8.22 20.72
N VAL A 39 -0.71 7.10 20.02
CA VAL A 39 -0.98 5.76 20.57
C VAL A 39 0.28 4.90 20.62
N PHE A 40 1.02 4.80 19.55
CA PHE A 40 2.14 3.87 19.42
C PHE A 40 3.32 4.17 20.36
N PRO A 41 3.66 5.43 20.71
CA PRO A 41 4.72 5.70 21.68
C PRO A 41 4.48 4.99 22.99
N GLN A 42 3.25 5.03 23.49
CA GLN A 42 2.88 4.42 24.77
C GLN A 42 2.74 2.90 24.69
N LEU A 43 2.24 2.37 23.56
CA LEU A 43 2.00 0.93 23.40
C LEU A 43 3.25 0.14 23.03
N PHE A 44 4.13 0.69 22.22
CA PHE A 44 5.26 -0.02 21.63
C PHE A 44 6.64 0.47 22.12
N PHE A 45 6.73 1.68 22.67
CA PHE A 45 7.98 2.31 23.09
C PHE A 45 7.92 2.93 24.50
N PRO A 46 7.43 2.21 25.53
CA PRO A 46 7.18 2.80 26.87
C PRO A 46 8.46 3.09 27.69
N GLY A 47 9.62 2.61 27.24
CA GLY A 47 10.89 2.73 27.98
C GLY A 47 11.70 4.00 27.69
N SER A 48 11.24 4.87 26.79
CA SER A 48 11.93 6.09 26.38
C SER A 48 11.20 7.33 26.90
N ASP A 49 11.90 8.47 26.92
CA ASP A 49 11.23 9.76 27.13
C ASP A 49 10.20 10.06 26.03
N SER A 50 9.24 10.92 26.31
CA SER A 50 8.10 11.19 25.42
C SER A 50 8.53 11.56 23.99
N THR A 51 9.55 12.40 23.83
CA THR A 51 10.05 12.81 22.52
C THR A 51 10.69 11.67 21.77
N THR A 52 11.53 10.88 22.43
CA THR A 52 12.20 9.71 21.82
C THR A 52 11.21 8.63 21.40
N SER A 53 10.19 8.36 22.21
CA SER A 53 9.14 7.40 21.88
C SER A 53 8.36 7.81 20.63
N VAL A 54 8.03 9.10 20.48
CA VAL A 54 7.38 9.64 19.28
C VAL A 54 8.30 9.51 18.06
N LEU A 55 9.58 9.84 18.20
CA LEU A 55 10.54 9.71 17.09
C LEU A 55 10.72 8.25 16.65
N GLN A 56 10.81 7.31 17.58
CA GLN A 56 10.87 5.87 17.28
C GLN A 56 9.60 5.41 16.54
N SER A 57 8.44 5.86 16.99
CA SER A 57 7.18 5.54 16.32
C SER A 57 7.10 6.13 14.91
N LEU A 58 7.53 7.37 14.70
CA LEU A 58 7.62 7.99 13.38
C LEU A 58 8.67 7.32 12.48
N ALA A 59 9.75 6.79 13.05
CA ALA A 59 10.71 5.99 12.29
C ALA A 59 10.07 4.72 11.71
N THR A 60 9.16 4.05 12.45
CA THR A 60 8.41 2.90 11.91
C THR A 60 7.51 3.31 10.74
N PHE A 61 6.94 4.51 10.76
CA PHE A 61 6.19 5.05 9.65
C PHE A 61 7.04 5.18 8.37
N SER A 62 8.29 5.62 8.51
CA SER A 62 9.22 5.77 7.39
C SER A 62 9.57 4.44 6.71
N ILE A 63 9.53 3.31 7.41
CA ILE A 63 9.81 1.97 6.86
C ILE A 63 8.93 1.66 5.65
N ALA A 64 7.64 2.03 5.70
CA ALA A 64 6.74 1.81 4.58
C ALA A 64 7.19 2.54 3.31
N PHE A 65 7.77 3.74 3.41
CA PHE A 65 8.28 4.49 2.27
C PHE A 65 9.50 3.81 1.63
N PHE A 66 10.41 3.28 2.45
CA PHE A 66 11.57 2.52 1.95
C PHE A 66 11.18 1.17 1.35
N ALA A 67 10.08 0.57 1.81
CA ALA A 67 9.57 -0.69 1.27
C ALA A 67 8.88 -0.52 -0.10
N ARG A 68 8.35 0.67 -0.44
CA ARG A 68 7.65 0.94 -1.72
C ARG A 68 8.47 0.61 -2.96
N PRO A 69 9.74 1.05 -3.12
CA PRO A 69 10.55 0.69 -4.28
C PRO A 69 10.75 -0.82 -4.44
N ILE A 70 10.93 -1.52 -3.31
CA ILE A 70 11.04 -2.98 -3.29
C ILE A 70 9.74 -3.62 -3.78
N GLY A 71 8.60 -3.15 -3.27
CA GLY A 71 7.29 -3.58 -3.72
C GLY A 71 7.05 -3.36 -5.21
N SER A 72 7.40 -2.17 -5.71
CA SER A 72 7.28 -1.86 -7.15
C SER A 72 8.12 -2.78 -8.03
N ALA A 73 9.35 -3.10 -7.61
CA ALA A 73 10.22 -4.02 -8.34
C ALA A 73 9.67 -5.45 -8.31
N VAL A 74 9.27 -5.95 -7.15
CA VAL A 74 8.74 -7.31 -6.97
C VAL A 74 7.44 -7.48 -7.74
N PHE A 75 6.45 -6.63 -7.49
CA PHE A 75 5.15 -6.75 -8.13
C PHE A 75 5.18 -6.37 -9.61
N GLY A 76 6.08 -5.48 -10.04
CA GLY A 76 6.32 -5.20 -11.45
C GLY A 76 6.81 -6.44 -12.20
N HIS A 77 7.82 -7.12 -11.65
CA HIS A 77 8.36 -8.34 -12.24
C HIS A 77 7.32 -9.47 -12.33
N TYR A 78 6.56 -9.70 -11.25
CA TYR A 78 5.50 -10.73 -11.25
C TYR A 78 4.30 -10.31 -12.09
N GLY A 79 3.98 -9.03 -12.20
CA GLY A 79 2.91 -8.50 -13.02
C GLY A 79 3.06 -8.84 -14.50
N ASP A 80 4.28 -8.85 -15.00
CA ASP A 80 4.58 -9.22 -16.37
C ASP A 80 4.48 -10.75 -16.62
N LYS A 81 4.65 -11.58 -15.59
CA LYS A 81 4.61 -13.05 -15.68
C LYS A 81 3.23 -13.64 -15.41
N VAL A 82 2.55 -13.20 -14.38
CA VAL A 82 1.30 -13.81 -13.86
C VAL A 82 0.06 -13.02 -14.29
N GLY A 83 0.27 -11.81 -14.76
CA GLY A 83 -0.79 -10.92 -15.18
C GLY A 83 -1.05 -9.79 -14.17
N ARG A 84 -1.25 -8.59 -14.69
CA ARG A 84 -1.32 -7.34 -13.91
C ARG A 84 -2.50 -7.28 -12.96
N LYS A 85 -3.67 -7.80 -13.37
CA LYS A 85 -4.87 -7.84 -12.51
C LYS A 85 -4.64 -8.70 -11.27
N THR A 86 -4.06 -9.87 -11.42
CA THR A 86 -3.77 -10.78 -10.31
C THR A 86 -2.76 -10.16 -9.36
N THR A 87 -1.71 -9.55 -9.91
CA THR A 87 -0.65 -8.89 -9.14
C THR A 87 -1.19 -7.71 -8.34
N LEU A 88 -2.09 -6.90 -8.92
CA LEU A 88 -2.76 -5.80 -8.22
C LEU A 88 -3.61 -6.31 -7.04
N VAL A 89 -4.38 -7.38 -7.23
CA VAL A 89 -5.18 -7.98 -6.16
C VAL A 89 -4.29 -8.49 -5.02
N VAL A 90 -3.18 -9.16 -5.35
CA VAL A 90 -2.23 -9.66 -4.34
C VAL A 90 -1.57 -8.50 -3.58
N ALA A 91 -1.21 -7.41 -4.27
CA ALA A 91 -0.66 -6.21 -3.65
C ALA A 91 -1.64 -5.57 -2.65
N LEU A 92 -2.91 -5.42 -3.04
CA LEU A 92 -3.98 -4.91 -2.18
C LEU A 92 -4.25 -5.82 -0.97
N LEU A 93 -4.26 -7.14 -1.18
CA LEU A 93 -4.40 -8.11 -0.09
C LEU A 93 -3.21 -8.03 0.88
N THR A 94 -1.98 -7.92 0.38
CA THR A 94 -0.79 -7.78 1.21
C THR A 94 -0.88 -6.52 2.08
N MET A 95 -1.28 -5.40 1.52
CA MET A 95 -1.49 -4.15 2.25
C MET A 95 -2.61 -4.31 3.30
N GLY A 96 -3.76 -4.82 2.91
CA GLY A 96 -4.92 -4.99 3.80
C GLY A 96 -4.65 -5.94 4.96
N ILE A 97 -4.03 -7.09 4.71
CA ILE A 97 -3.65 -8.05 5.75
C ILE A 97 -2.66 -7.42 6.73
N SER A 98 -1.64 -6.70 6.22
CA SER A 98 -0.66 -6.00 7.06
C SER A 98 -1.32 -4.95 7.94
N THR A 99 -2.29 -4.18 7.42
CA THR A 99 -3.07 -3.21 8.19
C THR A 99 -3.89 -3.87 9.30
N VAL A 100 -4.58 -4.97 8.99
CA VAL A 100 -5.34 -5.75 9.98
C VAL A 100 -4.42 -6.32 11.06
N CYS A 101 -3.26 -6.85 10.68
CA CYS A 101 -2.26 -7.35 11.63
C CYS A 101 -1.79 -6.25 12.59
N ILE A 102 -1.57 -5.03 12.14
CA ILE A 102 -1.21 -3.89 13.01
C ILE A 102 -2.28 -3.65 14.07
N GLY A 103 -3.57 -3.74 13.69
CA GLY A 103 -4.69 -3.56 14.62
C GLY A 103 -4.79 -4.64 15.71
N PHE A 104 -4.26 -5.83 15.46
CA PHE A 104 -4.24 -6.95 16.40
C PHE A 104 -2.91 -7.15 17.13
N LEU A 105 -1.92 -6.29 16.90
CA LEU A 105 -0.62 -6.42 17.54
C LEU A 105 -0.74 -6.27 19.07
N PRO A 106 -0.17 -7.23 19.84
CA PRO A 106 -0.07 -7.06 21.27
C PRO A 106 0.90 -5.95 21.64
N SER A 107 0.64 -5.29 22.77
CA SER A 107 1.47 -4.19 23.26
C SER A 107 2.83 -4.66 23.78
N TYR A 108 3.76 -3.71 23.98
CA TYR A 108 5.06 -3.98 24.58
C TYR A 108 4.95 -4.63 25.97
N ALA A 109 3.92 -4.28 26.75
CA ALA A 109 3.66 -4.88 28.05
C ALA A 109 3.39 -6.40 27.99
N SER A 110 2.88 -6.90 26.86
CA SER A 110 2.56 -8.32 26.68
C SER A 110 3.71 -9.15 26.12
N ILE A 111 4.42 -8.65 25.11
CA ILE A 111 5.45 -9.42 24.38
C ILE A 111 6.81 -8.72 24.30
N GLY A 112 6.98 -7.60 25.01
CA GLY A 112 8.24 -6.87 25.10
C GLY A 112 8.71 -6.36 23.75
N ILE A 113 10.01 -6.47 23.47
CA ILE A 113 10.66 -5.96 22.26
C ILE A 113 10.13 -6.59 20.94
N ALA A 114 9.44 -7.72 21.02
CA ALA A 114 8.83 -8.33 19.84
C ALA A 114 7.70 -7.45 19.26
N ALA A 115 7.03 -6.65 20.10
CA ALA A 115 5.94 -5.77 19.66
C ALA A 115 6.38 -4.72 18.63
N PRO A 116 7.40 -3.87 18.88
CA PRO A 116 7.90 -2.94 17.88
C PRO A 116 8.50 -3.63 16.65
N ILE A 117 9.13 -4.79 16.79
CA ILE A 117 9.66 -5.56 15.65
C ILE A 117 8.52 -6.02 14.74
N LEU A 118 7.45 -6.57 15.29
CA LEU A 118 6.28 -6.98 14.53
C LEU A 118 5.59 -5.78 13.85
N LEU A 119 5.51 -4.64 14.54
CA LEU A 119 5.00 -3.40 13.96
C LEU A 119 5.82 -2.98 12.73
N MET A 120 7.15 -3.02 12.81
CA MET A 120 8.05 -2.72 11.69
C MET A 120 7.86 -3.70 10.53
N LEU A 121 7.70 -5.00 10.80
CA LEU A 121 7.45 -6.01 9.77
C LEU A 121 6.10 -5.81 9.07
N CYS A 122 5.05 -5.53 9.82
CA CYS A 122 3.75 -5.20 9.24
C CYS A 122 3.81 -3.92 8.39
N ARG A 123 4.55 -2.93 8.86
CA ARG A 123 4.76 -1.67 8.12
C ARG A 123 5.55 -1.88 6.83
N PHE A 124 6.55 -2.73 6.86
CA PHE A 124 7.28 -3.16 5.67
C PHE A 124 6.34 -3.86 4.67
N GLY A 125 5.51 -4.81 5.13
CA GLY A 125 4.51 -5.49 4.31
C GLY A 125 3.50 -4.54 3.66
N GLN A 126 2.99 -3.54 4.41
CA GLN A 126 2.16 -2.48 3.86
C GLN A 126 2.87 -1.70 2.74
N GLY A 127 4.11 -1.27 2.99
CA GLY A 127 4.90 -0.53 2.01
C GLY A 127 5.15 -1.31 0.72
N VAL A 128 5.45 -2.61 0.84
CA VAL A 128 5.60 -3.52 -0.30
C VAL A 128 4.29 -3.62 -1.09
N GLY A 129 3.15 -3.79 -0.42
CA GLY A 129 1.82 -3.81 -1.05
C GLY A 129 1.51 -2.51 -1.81
N LEU A 130 1.71 -1.36 -1.17
CA LEU A 130 1.54 -0.03 -1.78
C LEU A 130 2.41 0.17 -3.03
N GLY A 131 3.67 -0.27 -2.98
CA GLY A 131 4.57 -0.19 -4.12
C GLY A 131 4.05 -0.97 -5.34
N GLY A 132 3.42 -2.12 -5.10
CA GLY A 132 2.80 -2.95 -6.16
C GLY A 132 1.54 -2.34 -6.76
N GLU A 133 0.73 -1.66 -5.94
CA GLU A 133 -0.51 -1.03 -6.38
C GLU A 133 -0.26 0.11 -7.38
N TRP A 134 0.65 1.03 -7.07
CA TRP A 134 0.93 2.20 -7.91
C TRP A 134 1.39 1.82 -9.32
N GLY A 135 2.30 0.84 -9.43
CA GLY A 135 2.75 0.33 -10.72
C GLY A 135 1.63 -0.33 -11.52
N GLY A 136 0.83 -1.17 -10.86
CA GLY A 136 -0.26 -1.93 -11.47
C GLY A 136 -1.42 -1.05 -11.91
N ALA A 137 -1.85 -0.09 -11.11
CA ALA A 137 -2.99 0.78 -11.40
C ALA A 137 -2.74 1.70 -12.61
N VAL A 138 -1.55 2.34 -12.68
CA VAL A 138 -1.17 3.20 -13.81
C VAL A 138 -1.10 2.40 -15.12
N LEU A 139 -0.49 1.22 -15.08
CA LEU A 139 -0.35 0.37 -16.25
C LEU A 139 -1.71 -0.16 -16.71
N LEU A 140 -2.58 -0.57 -15.79
CA LEU A 140 -3.94 -1.02 -16.11
C LEU A 140 -4.76 0.09 -16.77
N ALA A 141 -4.65 1.32 -16.27
CA ALA A 141 -5.31 2.49 -16.85
C ALA A 141 -4.81 2.78 -18.28
N ILE A 142 -3.49 2.73 -18.51
CA ILE A 142 -2.90 2.98 -19.83
C ILE A 142 -3.27 1.87 -20.83
N GLU A 143 -3.31 0.62 -20.42
CA GLU A 143 -3.64 -0.51 -21.30
C GLU A 143 -5.10 -0.51 -21.75
N ASN A 144 -6.02 -0.09 -20.88
CA ASN A 144 -7.44 0.02 -21.20
C ASN A 144 -7.81 1.37 -21.84
N ALA A 145 -6.87 2.29 -21.98
CA ALA A 145 -7.11 3.60 -22.60
C ALA A 145 -7.07 3.52 -24.13
N PRO A 146 -7.95 4.27 -24.85
CA PRO A 146 -7.88 4.41 -26.29
C PRO A 146 -6.49 4.90 -26.73
N PRO A 147 -5.94 4.43 -27.88
CA PRO A 147 -4.57 4.72 -28.31
C PRO A 147 -4.20 6.21 -28.29
N HIS A 148 -5.13 7.09 -28.68
CA HIS A 148 -4.93 8.54 -28.75
C HIS A 148 -5.01 9.25 -27.39
N LYS A 149 -5.45 8.56 -26.32
CA LYS A 149 -5.60 9.12 -24.95
C LYS A 149 -4.67 8.48 -23.92
N ARG A 150 -3.84 7.51 -24.30
CA ARG A 150 -2.93 6.80 -23.38
C ARG A 150 -2.03 7.73 -22.56
N ALA A 151 -1.47 8.75 -23.19
CA ALA A 151 -0.64 9.74 -22.51
C ALA A 151 -1.44 10.57 -21.49
N TRP A 152 -2.70 10.85 -21.75
CA TRP A 152 -3.58 11.61 -20.85
C TRP A 152 -3.97 10.75 -19.62
N TYR A 153 -4.34 9.48 -19.84
CA TYR A 153 -4.64 8.56 -18.74
C TYR A 153 -3.41 8.25 -17.88
N GLY A 154 -2.22 8.18 -18.47
CA GLY A 154 -0.96 8.04 -17.72
C GLY A 154 -0.61 9.28 -16.89
N LYS A 155 -1.04 10.48 -17.30
CA LYS A 155 -0.88 11.72 -16.51
C LYS A 155 -1.83 11.78 -15.32
N ILE A 156 -3.08 11.34 -15.46
CA ILE A 156 -4.06 11.30 -14.36
C ILE A 156 -3.56 10.40 -13.22
N GLY A 157 -2.94 9.26 -13.54
CA GLY A 157 -2.33 8.39 -12.53
C GLY A 157 -1.07 8.96 -11.84
N ARG A 158 -0.53 10.09 -12.32
CA ARG A 158 0.63 10.78 -11.74
C ARG A 158 0.32 12.14 -11.11
N ALA A 159 -0.93 12.58 -11.17
CA ALA A 159 -1.33 13.92 -10.73
C ALA A 159 -1.67 13.99 -9.23
N HIS A 160 -0.92 13.23 -8.42
CA HIS A 160 -0.99 13.32 -6.95
C HIS A 160 0.40 13.49 -6.37
#